data_6772cac240b98d23592cfa7dac76f0c6
#
_entry.id   6772cac240b98d23592cfa7dac76f0c6
#
_cell.length_a   1.000
_cell.length_b   1.000
_cell.length_c   1.000
_cell.angle_alpha   90.00
_cell.angle_beta   90.00
_cell.angle_gamma   90.00
#
_symmetry.space_group_name_H-M   'P 1'
#
loop_
_entity.id
_entity.type
_entity.pdbx_description
1 polymer ?
#
loop_
_entity_poly.entity_id
_entity_poly.type
_entity_poly.pdbx_seq_one_letter_code
_entity_poly.pdbx_strand_id
1 'polypeptide(L)'
;VPFQLTDEHFLYGTKISDRASMVSGYGAIRDDWMEADLAGWLAPNLIYPGIGEACNVAEASSACDVFIVTTKQARFASAIMEEKANLVVPETRLFSQCVSGIPKTAVLRELGDAAAEGARKVFVEDKMSTLEKVCATEGLEDWELFLVDWGYNTPEERARAEANPRIDRKSVV
;
A
#
# COMPACT_ATOMS: atom_id res chain seq x y z
N VAL A 1 17.98 16.50 17.99
CA VAL A 1 19.05 15.47 17.90
C VAL A 1 18.51 14.40 16.97
N PRO A 2 19.23 13.99 15.90
CA PRO A 2 18.75 12.93 15.03
C PRO A 2 18.55 11.64 15.82
N PHE A 3 17.51 10.87 15.48
CA PHE A 3 17.23 9.57 16.07
C PHE A 3 18.43 8.63 15.81
N GLN A 4 18.90 7.98 16.87
CA GLN A 4 19.95 6.98 16.78
C GLN A 4 19.43 5.64 17.29
N LEU A 5 19.65 4.59 16.52
CA LEU A 5 19.40 3.22 16.97
C LEU A 5 20.33 2.91 18.15
N THR A 6 19.76 2.52 19.27
CA THR A 6 20.49 2.05 20.45
C THR A 6 20.59 0.54 20.45
N ASP A 7 21.42 -0.02 21.33
CA ASP A 7 21.53 -1.49 21.50
C ASP A 7 20.21 -2.15 21.87
N GLU A 8 19.29 -1.42 22.49
CA GLU A 8 17.94 -1.87 22.83
C GLU A 8 17.06 -2.06 21.57
N HIS A 9 17.35 -1.29 20.50
CA HIS A 9 16.68 -1.44 19.22
C HIS A 9 17.21 -2.63 18.39
N PHE A 10 18.43 -3.11 18.70
CA PHE A 10 18.96 -4.31 18.08
C PHE A 10 18.50 -5.52 18.87
N LEU A 11 17.69 -6.37 18.27
CA LEU A 11 17.25 -7.66 18.83
C LEU A 11 18.43 -8.67 18.88
N TYR A 12 19.58 -8.25 19.40
CA TYR A 12 20.76 -9.07 19.55
C TYR A 12 20.48 -10.20 20.52
N GLY A 13 20.47 -11.42 20.01
CA GLY A 13 20.29 -12.63 20.81
C GLY A 13 18.84 -13.08 21.03
N THR A 14 17.85 -12.29 20.65
CA THR A 14 16.48 -12.79 20.63
C THR A 14 16.35 -13.68 19.39
N LYS A 15 16.17 -14.98 19.58
CA LYS A 15 15.69 -15.86 18.52
C LYS A 15 14.33 -15.33 18.11
N ILE A 16 14.28 -14.55 17.01
CA ILE A 16 13.03 -14.17 16.39
C ILE A 16 12.47 -15.46 15.82
N SER A 17 11.60 -16.10 16.59
CA SER A 17 11.11 -17.44 16.30
C SER A 17 9.95 -17.43 15.33
N ASP A 18 9.34 -16.26 15.10
CA ASP A 18 8.15 -16.15 14.29
C ASP A 18 7.97 -14.76 13.65
N ARG A 19 7.15 -14.73 12.59
CA ARG A 19 6.84 -13.51 11.84
C ARG A 19 6.16 -12.43 12.71
N ALA A 20 5.34 -12.81 13.67
CA ALA A 20 4.58 -11.85 14.49
C ALA A 20 5.54 -11.04 15.38
N SER A 21 6.51 -11.71 16.01
CA SER A 21 7.56 -11.05 16.79
C SER A 21 8.41 -10.11 15.95
N MET A 22 8.75 -10.50 14.71
CA MET A 22 9.46 -9.61 13.79
C MET A 22 8.64 -8.36 13.45
N VAL A 23 7.37 -8.53 13.09
CA VAL A 23 6.48 -7.42 12.75
C VAL A 23 6.30 -6.47 13.93
N SER A 24 6.14 -7.02 15.13
CA SER A 24 5.99 -6.24 16.36
C SER A 24 7.27 -5.46 16.69
N GLY A 25 8.43 -6.13 16.71
CA GLY A 25 9.72 -5.49 17.02
C GLY A 25 10.10 -4.42 15.99
N TYR A 26 9.89 -4.70 14.70
CA TYR A 26 10.12 -3.73 13.64
C TYR A 26 9.15 -2.54 13.73
N GLY A 27 7.94 -2.81 14.21
CA GLY A 27 6.96 -1.76 14.48
C GLY A 27 7.41 -0.85 15.61
N ALA A 28 7.80 -1.41 16.75
CA ALA A 28 8.25 -0.65 17.92
C ALA A 28 9.42 0.28 17.61
N ILE A 29 10.46 -0.21 16.90
CA ILE A 29 11.60 0.63 16.50
C ILE A 29 11.15 1.83 15.64
N ARG A 30 10.19 1.63 14.76
CA ARG A 30 9.66 2.74 13.94
C ARG A 30 8.81 3.71 14.75
N ASP A 31 8.04 3.21 15.71
CA ASP A 31 7.25 4.05 16.61
C ASP A 31 8.18 4.95 17.44
N ASP A 32 9.23 4.38 18.04
CA ASP A 32 10.24 5.12 18.80
C ASP A 32 10.95 6.18 17.93
N TRP A 33 11.27 5.82 16.68
CA TRP A 33 11.87 6.77 15.75
C TRP A 33 10.91 7.91 15.39
N MET A 34 9.64 7.58 15.08
CA MET A 34 8.62 8.60 14.78
C MET A 34 8.39 9.55 15.95
N GLU A 35 8.38 9.03 17.19
CA GLU A 35 8.24 9.85 18.40
C GLU A 35 9.44 10.76 18.61
N ALA A 36 10.65 10.26 18.39
CA ALA A 36 11.89 11.01 18.62
C ALA A 36 12.22 11.99 17.47
N ASP A 37 11.98 11.61 16.22
CA ASP A 37 12.33 12.37 15.01
C ASP A 37 11.42 11.99 13.83
N LEU A 38 10.18 12.48 13.85
CA LEU A 38 9.21 12.25 12.78
C LEU A 38 9.74 12.71 11.40
N ALA A 39 10.40 13.87 11.36
CA ALA A 39 10.93 14.41 10.11
C ALA A 39 12.02 13.51 9.50
N GLY A 40 12.94 13.01 10.32
CA GLY A 40 13.97 12.07 9.90
C GLY A 40 13.40 10.72 9.47
N TRP A 41 12.35 10.24 10.17
CA TRP A 41 11.66 9.01 9.77
C TRP A 41 10.90 9.16 8.43
N LEU A 42 10.31 10.33 8.19
CA LEU A 42 9.59 10.63 6.94
C LEU A 42 10.52 10.92 5.76
N ALA A 43 11.74 11.39 6.00
CA ALA A 43 12.64 11.87 4.95
C ALA A 43 12.86 10.87 3.79
N PRO A 44 13.09 9.57 4.02
CA PRO A 44 13.27 8.58 2.95
C PRO A 44 11.97 8.17 2.25
N ASN A 45 10.80 8.56 2.77
CA ASN A 45 9.52 8.22 2.18
C ASN A 45 9.10 9.32 1.19
N LEU A 46 8.99 8.96 -0.08
CA LEU A 46 8.58 9.88 -1.15
C LEU A 46 7.21 9.45 -1.69
N ILE A 47 6.38 10.43 -2.02
CA ILE A 47 5.17 10.23 -2.81
C ILE A 47 5.54 10.46 -4.28
N TYR A 48 5.10 9.58 -5.14
CA TYR A 48 5.29 9.75 -6.58
C TYR A 48 4.61 11.06 -7.06
N PRO A 49 5.24 11.80 -7.96
CA PRO A 49 4.68 13.06 -8.47
C PRO A 49 3.25 12.92 -8.96
N GLY A 50 2.37 13.83 -8.57
CA GLY A 50 0.97 13.86 -8.97
C GLY A 50 0.05 12.87 -8.24
N ILE A 51 0.58 11.87 -7.51
CA ILE A 51 -0.27 10.84 -6.88
C ILE A 51 -1.02 11.42 -5.68
N GLY A 52 -0.37 12.24 -4.86
CA GLY A 52 -1.03 12.89 -3.71
C GLY A 52 -2.19 13.76 -4.17
N GLU A 53 -1.99 14.59 -5.17
CA GLU A 53 -3.01 15.45 -5.75
C GLU A 53 -4.15 14.64 -6.36
N ALA A 54 -3.85 13.59 -7.13
CA ALA A 54 -4.86 12.73 -7.74
C ALA A 54 -5.73 12.02 -6.68
N CYS A 55 -5.12 11.50 -5.61
CA CYS A 55 -5.84 10.88 -4.51
C CYS A 55 -6.73 11.89 -3.76
N ASN A 56 -6.23 13.10 -3.52
CA ASN A 56 -7.01 14.16 -2.87
C ASN A 56 -8.21 14.59 -3.72
N VAL A 57 -8.04 14.70 -5.04
CA VAL A 57 -9.15 15.01 -5.96
C VAL A 57 -10.19 13.89 -5.94
N ALA A 58 -9.75 12.63 -5.97
CA ALA A 58 -10.64 11.47 -5.89
C ALA A 58 -11.40 11.42 -4.57
N GLU A 59 -10.71 11.61 -3.43
CA GLU A 59 -11.31 11.59 -2.09
C GLU A 59 -12.30 12.75 -1.88
N ALA A 60 -12.05 13.91 -2.48
CA ALA A 60 -12.96 15.03 -2.44
C ALA A 60 -14.21 14.84 -3.34
N SER A 61 -14.21 13.85 -4.22
CA SER A 61 -15.32 13.56 -5.13
C SER A 61 -16.38 12.71 -4.44
N SER A 62 -17.64 13.14 -4.49
CA SER A 62 -18.78 12.33 -4.03
C SER A 62 -19.07 11.10 -4.92
N ALA A 63 -18.40 10.98 -6.05
CA ALA A 63 -18.56 9.88 -7.02
C ALA A 63 -17.48 8.80 -6.91
N CYS A 64 -16.53 8.94 -5.99
CA CYS A 64 -15.40 8.04 -5.86
C CYS A 64 -15.06 7.79 -4.39
N ASP A 65 -14.81 6.54 -4.05
CA ASP A 65 -14.25 6.12 -2.75
C ASP A 65 -12.81 5.65 -2.96
N VAL A 66 -11.88 6.20 -2.19
CA VAL A 66 -10.47 5.81 -2.22
C VAL A 66 -10.18 4.83 -1.09
N PHE A 67 -9.61 3.68 -1.43
CA PHE A 67 -9.18 2.65 -0.47
C PHE A 67 -7.68 2.41 -0.60
N ILE A 68 -7.01 2.23 0.51
CA ILE A 68 -5.59 1.89 0.55
C ILE A 68 -5.43 0.43 1.00
N VAL A 69 -4.81 -0.38 0.14
CA VAL A 69 -4.55 -1.81 0.41
C VAL A 69 -3.05 -2.05 0.37
N THR A 70 -2.41 -2.11 1.53
CA THR A 70 -0.96 -2.08 1.67
C THR A 70 -0.41 -3.23 2.51
N THR A 71 0.86 -3.62 2.27
CA THR A 71 1.62 -4.49 3.17
C THR A 71 2.25 -3.74 4.34
N LYS A 72 2.32 -2.41 4.28
CA LYS A 72 2.82 -1.56 5.37
C LYS A 72 1.84 -1.58 6.55
N GLN A 73 2.33 -1.46 7.78
CA GLN A 73 1.47 -1.30 8.95
C GLN A 73 0.64 -0.01 8.82
N ALA A 74 -0.64 -0.07 9.19
CA ALA A 74 -1.62 0.99 8.94
C ALA A 74 -1.15 2.36 9.44
N ARG A 75 -0.68 2.45 10.69
CA ARG A 75 -0.22 3.72 11.30
C ARG A 75 0.94 4.37 10.54
N PHE A 76 1.86 3.57 9.97
CA PHE A 76 2.96 4.10 9.16
C PHE A 76 2.50 4.54 7.76
N ALA A 77 1.54 3.81 7.18
CA ALA A 77 0.94 4.22 5.92
C ALA A 77 0.15 5.53 6.09
N SER A 78 -0.67 5.62 7.15
CA SER A 78 -1.44 6.83 7.48
C SER A 78 -0.54 8.04 7.67
N ALA A 79 0.50 7.93 8.51
CA ALA A 79 1.44 9.03 8.75
C ALA A 79 2.14 9.52 7.47
N ILE A 80 2.55 8.60 6.57
CA ILE A 80 3.18 8.99 5.31
C ILE A 80 2.17 9.70 4.39
N MET A 81 0.93 9.20 4.28
CA MET A 81 -0.09 9.81 3.43
C MET A 81 -0.50 11.19 3.97
N GLU A 82 -0.69 11.32 5.26
CA GLU A 82 -1.05 12.59 5.88
C GLU A 82 0.07 13.64 5.72
N GLU A 83 1.29 13.30 6.12
CA GLU A 83 2.41 14.24 6.20
C GLU A 83 3.04 14.55 4.82
N LYS A 84 3.00 13.61 3.89
CA LYS A 84 3.66 13.76 2.57
C LYS A 84 2.70 14.02 1.42
N ALA A 85 1.45 13.57 1.53
CA ALA A 85 0.46 13.74 0.47
C ALA A 85 -0.72 14.62 0.91
N ASN A 86 -0.76 15.07 2.17
CA ASN A 86 -1.90 15.76 2.77
C ASN A 86 -3.22 15.00 2.54
N LEU A 87 -3.15 13.66 2.63
CA LEU A 87 -4.25 12.75 2.37
C LEU A 87 -4.62 12.01 3.67
N VAL A 88 -5.77 12.34 4.23
CA VAL A 88 -6.33 11.67 5.40
C VAL A 88 -7.31 10.61 4.93
N VAL A 89 -6.95 9.33 5.11
CA VAL A 89 -7.80 8.18 4.76
C VAL A 89 -8.39 7.62 6.05
N PRO A 90 -9.72 7.47 6.16
CA PRO A 90 -10.35 6.83 7.31
C PRO A 90 -9.82 5.41 7.54
N GLU A 91 -9.72 4.98 8.80
CA GLU A 91 -9.26 3.62 9.14
C GLU A 91 -10.08 2.53 8.45
N THR A 92 -11.37 2.78 8.23
CA THR A 92 -12.28 1.86 7.52
C THR A 92 -11.95 1.69 6.03
N ARG A 93 -11.09 2.55 5.48
CA ARG A 93 -10.62 2.50 4.09
C ARG A 93 -9.13 2.17 3.95
N LEU A 94 -8.47 1.83 5.07
CA LEU A 94 -7.05 1.48 5.11
C LEU A 94 -6.85 0.01 5.53
N PHE A 95 -6.54 -0.84 4.57
CA PHE A 95 -6.34 -2.28 4.75
C PHE A 95 -4.85 -2.62 4.82
N SER A 96 -4.38 -3.02 6.00
CA SER A 96 -2.97 -3.35 6.27
C SER A 96 -2.76 -4.86 6.37
N GLN A 97 -2.10 -5.46 5.39
CA GLN A 97 -1.79 -6.90 5.40
C GLN A 97 -0.72 -7.31 6.42
N CYS A 98 0.15 -6.39 6.84
CA CYS A 98 1.18 -6.70 7.85
C CYS A 98 0.59 -7.19 9.16
N VAL A 99 -0.56 -6.64 9.54
CA VAL A 99 -1.23 -6.96 10.80
C VAL A 99 -2.27 -8.06 10.63
N SER A 100 -3.13 -7.93 9.61
CA SER A 100 -4.25 -8.87 9.41
C SER A 100 -3.83 -10.20 8.77
N GLY A 101 -2.75 -10.22 7.97
CA GLY A 101 -2.39 -11.37 7.15
C GLY A 101 -3.35 -11.65 5.98
N ILE A 102 -4.42 -10.88 5.84
CA ILE A 102 -5.44 -11.05 4.80
C ILE A 102 -4.84 -10.67 3.44
N PRO A 103 -4.89 -11.55 2.41
CA PRO A 103 -4.34 -11.22 1.10
C PRO A 103 -5.14 -10.11 0.42
N LYS A 104 -4.48 -9.30 -0.43
CA LYS A 104 -5.12 -8.21 -1.19
C LYS A 104 -6.34 -8.68 -1.99
N THR A 105 -6.29 -9.88 -2.55
CA THR A 105 -7.41 -10.48 -3.30
C THR A 105 -8.66 -10.68 -2.44
N ALA A 106 -8.52 -11.02 -1.16
CA ALA A 106 -9.65 -11.13 -0.24
C ALA A 106 -10.23 -9.76 0.10
N VAL A 107 -9.37 -8.76 0.30
CA VAL A 107 -9.81 -7.36 0.50
C VAL A 107 -10.56 -6.85 -0.74
N LEU A 108 -10.02 -7.08 -1.94
CA LEU A 108 -10.70 -6.66 -3.18
C LEU A 108 -12.08 -7.33 -3.34
N ARG A 109 -12.21 -8.62 -2.95
CA ARG A 109 -13.51 -9.30 -2.96
C ARG A 109 -14.49 -8.64 -2.00
N GLU A 110 -14.08 -8.39 -0.75
CA GLU A 110 -14.90 -7.70 0.25
C GLU A 110 -15.34 -6.31 -0.23
N LEU A 111 -14.43 -5.53 -0.79
CA LEU A 111 -14.75 -4.22 -1.36
C LEU A 111 -15.67 -4.33 -2.59
N GLY A 112 -15.46 -5.34 -3.43
CA GLY A 112 -16.31 -5.61 -4.59
C GLY A 112 -17.74 -5.97 -4.21
N ASP A 113 -17.89 -6.79 -3.17
CA ASP A 113 -19.21 -7.22 -2.64
C ASP A 113 -19.95 -6.05 -1.95
N ALA A 114 -19.21 -5.13 -1.36
CA ALA A 114 -19.77 -3.93 -0.70
C ALA A 114 -20.03 -2.77 -1.66
N ALA A 115 -19.52 -2.82 -2.89
CA ALA A 115 -19.66 -1.75 -3.86
C ALA A 115 -21.12 -1.61 -4.32
N ALA A 116 -21.53 -0.36 -4.64
CA ALA A 116 -22.85 -0.12 -5.21
C ALA A 116 -23.02 -0.85 -6.56
N GLU A 117 -24.25 -1.21 -6.88
CA GLU A 117 -24.57 -1.84 -8.16
C GLU A 117 -24.12 -0.92 -9.33
N GLY A 118 -23.37 -1.50 -10.26
CA GLY A 118 -22.81 -0.78 -11.40
C GLY A 118 -21.59 0.09 -11.08
N ALA A 119 -21.09 0.05 -9.85
CA ALA A 119 -19.87 0.77 -9.50
C ALA A 119 -18.66 0.23 -10.30
N ARG A 120 -17.89 1.17 -10.84
CA ARG A 120 -16.62 0.87 -11.49
C ARG A 120 -15.57 0.55 -10.42
N LYS A 121 -14.96 -0.63 -10.50
CA LYS A 121 -13.95 -1.12 -9.54
C LYS A 121 -12.57 -1.03 -10.18
N VAL A 122 -11.69 -0.25 -9.58
CA VAL A 122 -10.35 0.02 -10.09
C VAL A 122 -9.30 -0.38 -9.07
N PHE A 123 -8.30 -1.14 -9.47
CA PHE A 123 -7.16 -1.49 -8.65
C PHE A 123 -5.85 -1.07 -9.31
N VAL A 124 -5.14 -0.18 -8.65
CA VAL A 124 -3.84 0.36 -9.08
C VAL A 124 -2.74 -0.27 -8.21
N GLU A 125 -1.75 -0.87 -8.85
CA GLU A 125 -0.69 -1.63 -8.17
C GLU A 125 0.63 -1.48 -8.92
N ASP A 126 1.73 -1.51 -8.21
CA ASP A 126 3.08 -1.41 -8.77
C ASP A 126 3.79 -2.77 -8.86
N LYS A 127 3.23 -3.81 -8.26
CA LYS A 127 3.81 -5.15 -8.24
C LYS A 127 3.05 -6.12 -9.15
N MET A 128 3.68 -6.51 -10.26
CA MET A 128 3.08 -7.39 -11.27
C MET A 128 2.54 -8.69 -10.69
N SER A 129 3.28 -9.35 -9.79
CA SER A 129 2.84 -10.61 -9.18
C SER A 129 1.56 -10.49 -8.32
N THR A 130 1.22 -9.28 -7.87
CA THR A 130 -0.06 -9.02 -7.19
C THR A 130 -1.20 -9.00 -8.21
N LEU A 131 -1.03 -8.31 -9.32
CA LEU A 131 -2.03 -8.26 -10.40
C LEU A 131 -2.26 -9.64 -11.02
N GLU A 132 -1.20 -10.42 -11.24
CA GLU A 132 -1.31 -11.82 -11.71
C GLU A 132 -2.18 -12.67 -10.77
N LYS A 133 -2.04 -12.49 -9.44
CA LYS A 133 -2.90 -13.16 -8.45
C LYS A 133 -4.35 -12.70 -8.54
N VAL A 134 -4.59 -11.40 -8.75
CA VAL A 134 -5.95 -10.88 -8.94
C VAL A 134 -6.56 -11.48 -10.21
N CYS A 135 -5.82 -11.52 -11.32
CA CYS A 135 -6.29 -12.15 -12.58
C CYS A 135 -6.65 -13.62 -12.41
N ALA A 136 -5.95 -14.35 -11.53
CA ALA A 136 -6.17 -15.77 -11.27
C ALA A 136 -7.23 -16.05 -10.20
N THR A 137 -7.81 -15.00 -9.59
CA THR A 137 -8.78 -15.16 -8.49
C THR A 137 -10.20 -15.00 -9.02
N GLU A 138 -11.00 -16.06 -8.89
CA GLU A 138 -12.42 -16.06 -9.24
C GLU A 138 -13.20 -15.00 -8.44
N GLY A 139 -14.12 -14.31 -9.12
CA GLY A 139 -14.93 -13.23 -8.56
C GLY A 139 -14.27 -11.85 -8.55
N LEU A 140 -13.12 -11.71 -9.23
CA LEU A 140 -12.44 -10.43 -9.43
C LEU A 140 -12.35 -10.04 -10.93
N GLU A 141 -13.17 -10.63 -11.77
CA GLU A 141 -13.13 -10.43 -13.22
C GLU A 141 -13.55 -9.03 -13.65
N ASP A 142 -14.37 -8.38 -12.87
CA ASP A 142 -14.93 -7.04 -13.14
C ASP A 142 -14.05 -5.89 -12.60
N TRP A 143 -12.93 -6.21 -11.96
CA TRP A 143 -11.95 -5.21 -11.56
C TRP A 143 -11.11 -4.76 -12.74
N GLU A 144 -11.02 -3.46 -12.95
CA GLU A 144 -10.04 -2.84 -13.86
C GLU A 144 -8.67 -2.80 -13.17
N LEU A 145 -7.67 -3.39 -13.81
CA LEU A 145 -6.35 -3.58 -13.22
C LEU A 145 -5.32 -2.69 -13.92
N PHE A 146 -4.62 -1.88 -13.15
CA PHE A 146 -3.59 -0.98 -13.66
C PHE A 146 -2.23 -1.29 -13.03
N LEU A 147 -1.23 -1.61 -13.86
CA LEU A 147 0.17 -1.64 -13.45
C LEU A 147 0.78 -0.26 -13.66
N VAL A 148 1.26 0.39 -12.59
CA VAL A 148 2.01 1.63 -12.69
C VAL A 148 3.50 1.33 -12.88
N ASP A 149 4.15 1.91 -13.91
CA ASP A 149 5.52 1.54 -14.28
C ASP A 149 6.60 2.32 -13.53
N TRP A 150 6.21 3.32 -12.76
CA TRP A 150 7.11 4.08 -11.87
C TRP A 150 7.32 3.44 -10.49
N GLY A 151 6.69 2.31 -10.21
CA GLY A 151 6.75 1.63 -8.93
C GLY A 151 7.72 0.45 -8.90
N TYR A 152 7.44 -0.55 -8.05
CA TYR A 152 8.30 -1.69 -7.76
C TYR A 152 8.10 -2.82 -8.78
N ASN A 153 8.54 -2.58 -10.02
CA ASN A 153 8.49 -3.57 -11.11
C ASN A 153 9.67 -3.44 -12.06
N THR A 154 9.96 -4.52 -12.80
CA THR A 154 11.05 -4.62 -13.77
C THR A 154 10.55 -4.41 -15.21
N PRO A 155 11.44 -4.14 -16.20
CA PRO A 155 11.05 -4.11 -17.61
C PRO A 155 10.36 -5.38 -18.09
N GLU A 156 10.81 -6.56 -17.62
CA GLU A 156 10.23 -7.85 -17.96
C GLU A 156 8.82 -8.00 -17.39
N GLU A 157 8.57 -7.49 -16.19
CA GLU A 157 7.25 -7.46 -15.56
C GLU A 157 6.30 -6.52 -16.31
N ARG A 158 6.78 -5.36 -16.75
CA ARG A 158 6.03 -4.43 -17.60
C ARG A 158 5.66 -5.05 -18.95
N ALA A 159 6.58 -5.79 -19.58
CA ALA A 159 6.28 -6.52 -20.81
C ALA A 159 5.22 -7.60 -20.61
N ARG A 160 5.22 -8.29 -19.48
CA ARG A 160 4.15 -9.25 -19.15
C ARG A 160 2.80 -8.57 -18.94
N ALA A 161 2.77 -7.38 -18.33
CA ALA A 161 1.54 -6.60 -18.20
C ALA A 161 0.98 -6.22 -19.56
N GLU A 162 1.81 -5.74 -20.49
CA GLU A 162 1.41 -5.40 -21.86
C GLU A 162 0.86 -6.60 -22.64
N ALA A 163 1.36 -7.78 -22.37
CA ALA A 163 0.88 -9.02 -22.99
C ALA A 163 -0.42 -9.57 -22.35
N ASN A 164 -0.84 -9.04 -21.20
CA ASN A 164 -2.02 -9.51 -20.48
C ASN A 164 -3.22 -8.58 -20.74
N PRO A 165 -4.27 -9.02 -21.45
CA PRO A 165 -5.41 -8.16 -21.81
C PRO A 165 -6.23 -7.66 -20.60
N ARG A 166 -6.01 -8.24 -19.41
CA ARG A 166 -6.67 -7.83 -18.16
C ARG A 166 -5.92 -6.71 -17.43
N ILE A 167 -4.72 -6.37 -17.84
CA ILE A 167 -3.86 -5.41 -17.14
C ILE A 167 -3.53 -4.25 -18.09
N ASP A 168 -3.89 -3.04 -17.70
CA ASP A 168 -3.49 -1.83 -18.42
C ASP A 168 -2.25 -1.23 -17.74
N ARG A 169 -1.21 -0.96 -18.52
CA ARG A 169 0.00 -0.30 -18.01
C ARG A 169 -0.19 1.22 -18.07
N LYS A 170 0.12 1.89 -16.97
CA LYS A 170 0.16 3.35 -16.87
C LYS A 170 1.58 3.85 -16.65
N SER A 171 1.94 4.89 -17.41
CA SER A 171 3.21 5.59 -17.29
C SER A 171 2.97 7.02 -16.84
N VAL A 172 3.92 7.60 -16.08
CA VAL A 172 3.95 9.05 -15.87
C VAL A 172 4.42 9.69 -17.17
N VAL A 173 3.63 10.61 -17.69
CA VAL A 173 3.99 11.41 -18.86
C VAL A 173 4.68 12.69 -18.41
#